data_cddf56ea53e59aa3c0d73fe0d80673bb
#
_entry.id   cddf56ea53e59aa3c0d73fe0d80673bb
#
_cell.length_a   1.000
_cell.length_b   1.000
_cell.length_c   1.000
_cell.angle_alpha   90.00
_cell.angle_beta   90.00
_cell.angle_gamma   90.00
#
_symmetry.space_group_name_H-M   'P 1'
#
loop_
_entity.id
_entity.type
_entity.pdbx_description
1 polymer ?
#
loop_
_entity_poly.entity_id
_entity_poly.type
_entity_poly.pdbx_seq_one_letter_code
_entity_poly.pdbx_strand_id
1 'polypeptide(L)'
;FFLCSGDSMIKKIIVSICIITLMTFFIVGCGETVEEPVTSPELEELEEAETVPLVPEDVEVSDNEPVMEENVENAVKEFTMIARKFEFEPAEIRVMEGDTVRITVTSEDVAHGIAISEFDVKEDFGPGETVTVEFVADKKGTFTFFCSVFCGTGHREMVGQLVVE
;
A
#
# COMPACT_ATOMS: atom_id res chain seq x y z
N PHE A 1 41.23 -39.71 4.05
CA PHE A 1 40.80 -41.06 4.34
C PHE A 1 39.31 -41.14 4.12
N PHE A 2 38.92 -41.77 3.00
CA PHE A 2 37.62 -42.42 2.77
C PHE A 2 36.43 -41.90 3.56
N LEU A 3 35.52 -41.26 2.85
CA LEU A 3 34.08 -41.55 2.89
C LEU A 3 33.32 -40.34 2.29
N CYS A 4 32.81 -40.49 1.12
CA CYS A 4 31.48 -39.99 0.72
C CYS A 4 31.31 -40.11 -0.78
N SER A 5 31.12 -41.31 -1.26
CA SER A 5 30.70 -41.55 -2.63
C SER A 5 29.43 -42.43 -2.68
N GLY A 6 28.53 -42.26 -1.72
CA GLY A 6 27.29 -43.05 -1.66
C GLY A 6 26.00 -42.27 -1.75
N ASP A 7 26.04 -40.92 -1.74
CA ASP A 7 24.87 -40.12 -1.41
C ASP A 7 24.05 -39.62 -2.62
N SER A 8 24.60 -39.65 -3.79
CA SER A 8 23.93 -39.09 -4.99
C SER A 8 22.83 -39.99 -5.59
N MET A 9 22.99 -41.31 -5.49
CA MET A 9 22.00 -42.25 -6.03
C MET A 9 20.78 -42.38 -5.11
N ILE A 10 20.99 -42.41 -3.80
CA ILE A 10 19.93 -42.53 -2.81
C ILE A 10 19.04 -41.24 -2.86
N LYS A 11 19.64 -40.07 -2.96
CA LYS A 11 18.90 -38.80 -3.13
C LYS A 11 18.05 -38.78 -4.41
N LYS A 12 18.55 -39.30 -5.51
CA LYS A 12 17.79 -39.38 -6.78
C LYS A 12 16.63 -40.39 -6.68
N ILE A 13 16.80 -41.49 -5.94
CA ILE A 13 15.72 -42.46 -5.75
C ILE A 13 14.64 -41.90 -4.82
N ILE A 14 15.01 -41.23 -3.74
CA ILE A 14 14.03 -40.58 -2.82
C ILE A 14 13.24 -39.50 -3.52
N VAL A 15 13.88 -38.64 -4.32
CA VAL A 15 13.20 -37.59 -5.11
C VAL A 15 12.25 -38.21 -6.13
N SER A 16 12.63 -39.31 -6.79
CA SER A 16 11.78 -39.99 -7.75
C SER A 16 10.54 -40.62 -7.12
N ILE A 17 10.67 -41.19 -5.92
CA ILE A 17 9.55 -41.77 -5.18
C ILE A 17 8.59 -40.67 -4.68
N CYS A 18 9.10 -39.52 -4.21
CA CYS A 18 8.27 -38.39 -3.81
C CYS A 18 7.45 -37.80 -4.95
N ILE A 19 8.01 -37.76 -6.18
CA ILE A 19 7.30 -37.27 -7.36
C ILE A 19 6.17 -38.21 -7.75
N ILE A 20 6.37 -39.54 -7.65
CA ILE A 20 5.36 -40.53 -7.99
C ILE A 20 4.20 -40.53 -6.97
N THR A 21 4.48 -40.32 -5.68
CA THR A 21 3.43 -40.23 -4.67
C THR A 21 2.62 -38.93 -4.71
N LEU A 22 3.20 -37.82 -5.21
CA LEU A 22 2.46 -36.57 -5.42
C LEU A 22 1.50 -36.63 -6.63
N MET A 23 1.82 -37.44 -7.65
CA MET A 23 0.97 -37.57 -8.85
C MET A 23 -0.30 -38.40 -8.64
N THR A 24 -0.36 -39.24 -7.61
CA THR A 24 -1.54 -40.10 -7.35
C THR A 24 -2.62 -39.44 -6.50
N PHE A 25 -2.40 -38.21 -6.01
CA PHE A 25 -3.40 -37.51 -5.17
C PHE A 25 -4.29 -36.53 -5.93
N PHE A 26 -4.13 -36.43 -7.27
CA PHE A 26 -4.85 -35.41 -8.07
C PHE A 26 -6.04 -35.95 -8.88
N ILE A 27 -6.52 -37.17 -8.62
CA ILE A 27 -7.66 -37.72 -9.36
C ILE A 27 -8.73 -38.22 -8.38
N VAL A 28 -9.30 -37.37 -7.55
CA VAL A 28 -10.65 -37.53 -7.02
C VAL A 28 -11.15 -36.19 -6.47
N GLY A 29 -12.11 -35.59 -7.11
CA GLY A 29 -12.75 -34.36 -6.65
C GLY A 29 -13.51 -33.65 -7.76
N CYS A 30 -14.32 -34.39 -8.49
CA CYS A 30 -15.41 -33.80 -9.29
C CYS A 30 -16.66 -33.78 -8.40
N GLY A 31 -17.31 -32.65 -8.26
CA GLY A 31 -18.59 -32.53 -7.53
C GLY A 31 -18.78 -31.08 -7.07
N GLU A 32 -19.61 -30.52 -7.70
CA GLU A 32 -20.97 -29.99 -7.55
C GLU A 32 -21.04 -28.47 -7.60
N THR A 33 -21.58 -28.02 -8.70
CA THR A 33 -22.14 -26.67 -8.92
C THR A 33 -23.37 -26.51 -8.02
N VAL A 34 -23.36 -25.52 -7.15
CA VAL A 34 -24.55 -24.96 -6.54
C VAL A 34 -24.74 -23.55 -7.07
N GLU A 35 -25.65 -23.42 -8.03
CA GLU A 35 -26.26 -22.15 -8.39
C GLU A 35 -27.25 -21.79 -7.30
N GLU A 36 -27.06 -20.65 -6.63
CA GLU A 36 -28.13 -20.01 -5.88
C GLU A 36 -28.49 -18.67 -6.51
N PRO A 37 -29.79 -18.36 -6.59
CA PRO A 37 -30.30 -17.25 -7.39
C PRO A 37 -30.12 -15.90 -6.67
N VAL A 38 -29.64 -14.94 -7.44
CA VAL A 38 -29.63 -13.52 -7.10
C VAL A 38 -31.06 -13.05 -6.93
N THR A 39 -31.47 -12.79 -5.69
CA THR A 39 -32.67 -12.02 -5.39
C THR A 39 -32.28 -10.58 -5.14
N SER A 40 -32.61 -9.75 -6.09
CA SER A 40 -32.57 -8.30 -5.98
C SER A 40 -33.73 -7.83 -5.09
N PRO A 41 -33.55 -6.96 -4.13
CA PRO A 41 -34.62 -6.10 -3.64
C PRO A 41 -34.51 -4.71 -4.27
N GLU A 42 -35.42 -4.44 -5.12
CA GLU A 42 -36.40 -3.35 -5.22
C GLU A 42 -36.00 -2.01 -4.54
N LEU A 43 -35.95 -1.02 -5.40
CA LEU A 43 -35.88 0.41 -5.11
C LEU A 43 -37.11 0.81 -4.27
N GLU A 44 -36.90 1.32 -3.07
CA GLU A 44 -37.87 2.22 -2.45
C GLU A 44 -37.32 3.64 -2.44
N GLU A 45 -37.97 4.41 -3.26
CA GLU A 45 -37.96 5.85 -3.38
C GLU A 45 -38.59 6.45 -2.12
N LEU A 46 -37.87 7.26 -1.38
CA LEU A 46 -38.46 8.21 -0.45
C LEU A 46 -37.84 9.58 -0.70
N GLU A 47 -38.60 10.36 -1.48
CA GLU A 47 -38.53 11.81 -1.46
C GLU A 47 -38.97 12.31 -0.07
N GLU A 48 -38.14 13.09 0.58
CA GLU A 48 -38.65 14.10 1.49
C GLU A 48 -37.76 15.33 1.45
N ALA A 49 -38.36 16.35 0.88
CA ALA A 49 -37.86 17.70 0.86
C ALA A 49 -37.99 18.34 2.24
N GLU A 50 -36.91 18.79 2.83
CA GLU A 50 -37.00 19.70 3.97
C GLU A 50 -36.07 20.89 3.82
N THR A 51 -36.75 21.95 3.61
CA THR A 51 -36.50 23.39 3.72
C THR A 51 -35.21 23.82 4.46
N VAL A 52 -34.41 24.60 3.70
CA VAL A 52 -33.31 25.42 4.18
C VAL A 52 -33.86 26.58 5.03
N PRO A 53 -33.43 26.78 6.28
CA PRO A 53 -33.66 28.03 6.98
C PRO A 53 -32.66 29.10 6.52
N LEU A 54 -33.19 30.22 6.12
CA LEU A 54 -32.47 31.48 5.88
C LEU A 54 -31.71 31.90 7.13
N VAL A 55 -30.41 32.04 7.02
CA VAL A 55 -29.55 32.67 8.03
C VAL A 55 -29.65 34.18 7.84
N PRO A 56 -29.93 34.97 8.90
CA PRO A 56 -29.90 36.44 8.77
C PRO A 56 -28.46 36.95 8.67
N GLU A 57 -28.22 37.75 7.65
CA GLU A 57 -27.11 38.70 7.56
C GLU A 57 -27.20 39.65 8.78
N ASP A 58 -26.15 39.67 9.57
CA ASP A 58 -25.59 40.80 10.29
C ASP A 58 -24.60 40.24 11.33
N VAL A 59 -23.36 40.00 10.94
CA VAL A 59 -22.24 39.91 11.88
C VAL A 59 -21.23 40.96 11.48
N GLU A 60 -21.21 42.02 12.28
CA GLU A 60 -20.20 43.06 12.25
C GLU A 60 -18.81 42.44 12.35
N VAL A 61 -17.96 42.73 11.38
CA VAL A 61 -16.53 42.42 11.37
C VAL A 61 -15.88 43.26 12.46
N SER A 62 -15.60 42.66 13.58
CA SER A 62 -14.70 43.23 14.59
C SER A 62 -13.29 42.85 14.19
N ASP A 63 -12.55 43.80 13.65
CA ASP A 63 -11.10 43.73 13.44
C ASP A 63 -10.40 43.62 14.79
N ASN A 64 -10.21 42.44 15.31
CA ASN A 64 -9.21 42.10 16.32
C ASN A 64 -9.10 40.57 16.49
N GLU A 65 -8.80 39.84 15.41
CA GLU A 65 -8.23 38.51 15.61
C GLU A 65 -6.73 38.66 15.88
N PRO A 66 -6.25 38.12 17.03
CA PRO A 66 -4.83 37.91 17.15
C PRO A 66 -4.44 36.92 16.02
N VAL A 67 -3.59 37.36 15.12
CA VAL A 67 -2.88 36.48 14.18
C VAL A 67 -2.19 35.47 15.08
N MET A 68 -2.81 34.30 15.27
CA MET A 68 -2.10 33.13 15.71
C MET A 68 -1.07 32.87 14.63
N GLU A 69 0.17 33.21 14.93
CA GLU A 69 1.30 32.65 14.21
C GLU A 69 1.10 31.14 14.33
N GLU A 70 0.52 30.54 13.29
CA GLU A 70 0.43 29.13 13.13
C GLU A 70 1.87 28.64 13.15
N ASN A 71 2.24 28.00 14.25
CA ASN A 71 3.56 27.44 14.44
C ASN A 71 3.74 26.36 13.37
N VAL A 72 4.35 26.74 12.24
CA VAL A 72 4.52 25.90 11.05
C VAL A 72 5.58 24.81 11.30
N GLU A 73 6.15 24.77 12.50
CA GLU A 73 7.12 23.73 12.88
C GLU A 73 6.38 22.46 13.30
N ASN A 74 6.56 21.40 12.52
CA ASN A 74 6.09 20.03 12.74
C ASN A 74 4.60 19.77 12.41
N ALA A 75 4.13 20.20 11.23
CA ALA A 75 2.83 19.79 10.73
C ALA A 75 2.85 18.30 10.35
N VAL A 76 1.74 17.58 10.61
CA VAL A 76 1.55 16.23 10.08
C VAL A 76 1.07 16.36 8.63
N LYS A 77 1.85 15.85 7.69
CA LYS A 77 1.53 15.80 6.26
C LYS A 77 1.08 14.40 5.88
N GLU A 78 -0.16 14.26 5.47
CA GLU A 78 -0.75 12.99 5.10
C GLU A 78 -0.82 12.83 3.58
N PHE A 79 -0.37 11.68 3.08
CA PHE A 79 -0.41 11.33 1.66
C PHE A 79 -1.09 9.99 1.47
N THR A 80 -1.92 9.89 0.44
CA THR A 80 -2.44 8.63 -0.05
C THR A 80 -1.72 8.27 -1.34
N MET A 81 -1.22 7.05 -1.43
CA MET A 81 -0.41 6.57 -2.54
C MET A 81 -0.94 5.23 -3.05
N ILE A 82 -0.88 5.04 -4.35
CA ILE A 82 -1.17 3.78 -5.01
C ILE A 82 0.15 3.19 -5.51
N ALA A 83 0.33 1.88 -5.30
CA ALA A 83 1.42 1.10 -5.86
C ALA A 83 0.87 0.13 -6.90
N ARG A 84 1.38 0.19 -8.12
CA ARG A 84 1.04 -0.73 -9.22
C ARG A 84 2.27 -0.96 -10.09
N LYS A 85 2.25 -1.94 -10.97
CA LYS A 85 3.38 -2.26 -11.86
C LYS A 85 3.59 -1.16 -12.91
N PHE A 86 4.65 -0.41 -12.89
CA PHE A 86 5.81 -0.39 -11.99
C PHE A 86 5.99 1.04 -11.52
N GLU A 87 5.01 1.57 -10.84
CA GLU A 87 4.96 2.98 -10.45
C GLU A 87 4.27 3.18 -9.10
N PHE A 88 4.61 4.29 -8.47
CA PHE A 88 3.86 4.87 -7.35
C PHE A 88 3.09 6.10 -7.84
N GLU A 89 1.88 6.30 -7.37
CA GLU A 89 1.08 7.47 -7.67
C GLU A 89 0.56 8.11 -6.38
N PRO A 90 1.00 9.34 -6.03
CA PRO A 90 1.93 10.19 -6.78
C PRO A 90 3.38 9.68 -6.74
N ALA A 91 4.14 9.94 -7.82
CA ALA A 91 5.56 9.63 -7.90
C ALA A 91 6.47 10.68 -7.23
N GLU A 92 5.91 11.80 -6.80
CA GLU A 92 6.62 12.86 -6.07
C GLU A 92 5.75 13.40 -4.95
N ILE A 93 6.32 13.56 -3.76
CA ILE A 93 5.71 14.23 -2.61
C ILE A 93 6.65 15.32 -2.09
N ARG A 94 6.08 16.43 -1.61
CA ARG A 94 6.81 17.59 -1.08
C ARG A 94 6.37 17.91 0.33
N VAL A 95 7.34 18.15 1.19
CA VAL A 95 7.15 18.48 2.62
C VAL A 95 8.20 19.49 3.06
N MET A 96 8.01 20.06 4.24
CA MET A 96 9.02 20.93 4.87
C MET A 96 9.89 20.13 5.84
N GLU A 97 11.13 20.61 6.05
CA GLU A 97 11.96 20.04 7.11
C GLU A 97 11.27 20.16 8.47
N GLY A 98 11.26 19.06 9.22
CA GLY A 98 10.59 18.96 10.52
C GLY A 98 9.16 18.41 10.43
N ASP A 99 8.55 18.34 9.26
CA ASP A 99 7.21 17.76 9.12
C ASP A 99 7.19 16.27 9.51
N THR A 100 6.14 15.85 10.18
CA THR A 100 5.82 14.43 10.34
C THR A 100 5.08 13.98 9.09
N VAL A 101 5.66 13.06 8.34
CA VAL A 101 5.12 12.53 7.08
C VAL A 101 4.43 11.21 7.35
N ARG A 102 3.15 11.11 6.94
CA ARG A 102 2.37 9.88 7.00
C ARG A 102 1.93 9.49 5.59
N ILE A 103 2.37 8.34 5.11
CA ILE A 103 2.01 7.83 3.78
C ILE A 103 1.18 6.56 3.95
N THR A 104 -0.06 6.60 3.48
CA THR A 104 -0.92 5.42 3.36
C THR A 104 -0.84 4.91 1.93
N VAL A 105 -0.23 3.75 1.72
CA VAL A 105 -0.01 3.15 0.41
C VAL A 105 -0.82 1.87 0.24
N THR A 106 -1.48 1.73 -0.91
CA THR A 106 -2.30 0.56 -1.27
C THR A 106 -1.74 -0.09 -2.53
N SER A 107 -1.61 -1.42 -2.53
CA SER A 107 -1.30 -2.17 -3.75
C SER A 107 -2.57 -2.45 -4.55
N GLU A 108 -2.56 -2.14 -5.86
CA GLU A 108 -3.67 -2.46 -6.77
C GLU A 108 -3.53 -3.83 -7.45
N ASP A 109 -2.34 -4.41 -7.51
CA ASP A 109 -2.12 -5.57 -8.41
C ASP A 109 -1.33 -6.73 -7.79
N VAL A 110 -0.09 -6.54 -7.40
CA VAL A 110 0.80 -7.58 -6.86
C VAL A 110 1.42 -7.15 -5.53
N ALA A 111 2.22 -7.99 -4.91
CA ALA A 111 3.00 -7.58 -3.75
C ALA A 111 4.01 -6.50 -4.13
N HIS A 112 4.08 -5.46 -3.33
CA HIS A 112 5.03 -4.37 -3.40
C HIS A 112 5.65 -4.10 -2.03
N GLY A 113 6.55 -3.17 -1.97
CA GLY A 113 7.04 -2.59 -0.73
C GLY A 113 7.37 -1.12 -0.96
N ILE A 114 7.42 -0.33 0.09
CA ILE A 114 7.93 1.04 0.06
C ILE A 114 9.13 1.14 0.97
N ALA A 115 10.23 1.71 0.48
CA ALA A 115 11.41 1.98 1.28
C ALA A 115 11.95 3.38 0.98
N ILE A 116 12.37 4.08 2.05
CA ILE A 116 13.05 5.38 2.02
C ILE A 116 14.24 5.25 2.96
N SER A 117 15.40 4.91 2.40
CA SER A 117 16.57 4.50 3.19
C SER A 117 17.07 5.59 4.15
N GLU A 118 16.93 6.85 3.76
CA GLU A 118 17.41 8.00 4.54
C GLU A 118 16.61 8.26 5.81
N PHE A 119 15.38 7.74 5.87
CA PHE A 119 14.46 7.87 7.01
C PHE A 119 14.14 6.53 7.67
N ASP A 120 14.91 5.47 7.36
CA ASP A 120 14.75 4.11 7.90
C ASP A 120 13.34 3.53 7.73
N VAL A 121 12.66 3.94 6.65
CA VAL A 121 11.34 3.44 6.28
C VAL A 121 11.48 2.23 5.40
N LYS A 122 10.81 1.14 5.76
CA LYS A 122 10.65 -0.04 4.93
C LYS A 122 9.41 -0.82 5.37
N GLU A 123 8.46 -0.98 4.45
CA GLU A 123 7.24 -1.77 4.67
C GLU A 123 6.89 -2.55 3.41
N ASP A 124 6.53 -3.82 3.58
CA ASP A 124 6.13 -4.72 2.50
C ASP A 124 4.64 -5.01 2.61
N PHE A 125 3.91 -5.05 1.49
CA PHE A 125 2.46 -5.23 1.46
C PHE A 125 2.01 -6.07 0.26
N GLY A 126 0.97 -6.88 0.48
CA GLY A 126 0.39 -7.78 -0.51
C GLY A 126 -0.58 -7.10 -1.48
N PRO A 127 -1.07 -7.83 -2.51
CA PRO A 127 -2.06 -7.32 -3.45
C PRO A 127 -3.36 -6.95 -2.73
N GLY A 128 -3.88 -5.74 -2.97
CA GLY A 128 -5.06 -5.18 -2.32
C GLY A 128 -4.84 -4.74 -0.86
N GLU A 129 -3.65 -4.91 -0.32
CA GLU A 129 -3.32 -4.50 1.05
C GLU A 129 -2.97 -3.02 1.10
N THR A 130 -3.32 -2.40 2.23
CA THR A 130 -3.00 -1.01 2.56
C THR A 130 -2.16 -0.98 3.81
N VAL A 131 -1.04 -0.27 3.75
CA VAL A 131 -0.16 -0.03 4.91
C VAL A 131 0.07 1.46 5.10
N THR A 132 0.44 1.85 6.32
CA THR A 132 0.77 3.24 6.62
C THR A 132 2.17 3.29 7.21
N VAL A 133 3.02 4.12 6.64
CA VAL A 133 4.35 4.44 7.15
C VAL A 133 4.37 5.87 7.68
N GLU A 134 5.13 6.10 8.75
CA GLU A 134 5.27 7.41 9.36
C GLU A 134 6.72 7.67 9.72
N PHE A 135 7.20 8.89 9.43
CA PHE A 135 8.55 9.33 9.77
C PHE A 135 8.61 10.86 9.89
N VAL A 136 9.69 11.38 10.45
CA VAL A 136 9.97 12.82 10.50
C VAL A 136 10.94 13.16 9.37
N ALA A 137 10.60 14.16 8.56
CA ALA A 137 11.47 14.67 7.49
C ALA A 137 12.55 15.59 8.07
N ASP A 138 13.53 15.03 8.78
CA ASP A 138 14.56 15.72 9.56
C ASP A 138 15.78 16.21 8.75
N LYS A 139 15.70 16.09 7.41
CA LYS A 139 16.82 16.43 6.50
C LYS A 139 16.29 17.05 5.22
N LYS A 140 16.80 18.23 4.85
CA LYS A 140 16.51 18.85 3.54
C LYS A 140 17.15 18.08 2.40
N GLY A 141 16.46 18.04 1.27
CA GLY A 141 16.98 17.41 0.07
C GLY A 141 15.93 16.69 -0.76
N THR A 142 16.38 16.01 -1.79
CA THR A 142 15.55 15.11 -2.59
C THR A 142 15.99 13.69 -2.34
N PHE A 143 15.09 12.88 -1.84
CA PHE A 143 15.32 11.50 -1.47
C PHE A 143 14.49 10.59 -2.36
N THR A 144 15.00 9.39 -2.63
CA THR A 144 14.29 8.42 -3.44
C THR A 144 13.52 7.44 -2.57
N PHE A 145 12.24 7.26 -2.82
CA PHE A 145 11.53 6.08 -2.35
C PHE A 145 11.42 5.05 -3.49
N PHE A 146 11.44 3.78 -3.14
CA PHE A 146 11.48 2.70 -4.12
C PHE A 146 10.75 1.46 -3.65
N CYS A 147 10.38 0.59 -4.61
CA CYS A 147 9.78 -0.71 -4.30
C CYS A 147 10.86 -1.66 -3.75
N SER A 148 10.66 -2.17 -2.52
CA SER A 148 11.58 -3.10 -1.84
C SER A 148 11.30 -4.57 -2.14
N VAL A 149 10.12 -4.90 -2.69
CA VAL A 149 9.70 -6.26 -3.03
C VAL A 149 9.74 -6.46 -4.54
N PHE A 150 10.33 -7.56 -4.99
CA PHE A 150 10.36 -7.86 -6.42
C PHE A 150 8.94 -8.06 -6.97
N CYS A 151 8.46 -7.08 -7.73
CA CYS A 151 7.10 -7.02 -8.28
C CYS A 151 7.03 -7.36 -9.80
N GLY A 152 8.16 -7.68 -10.44
CA GLY A 152 8.25 -8.04 -11.84
C GLY A 152 9.42 -7.38 -12.60
N THR A 153 9.38 -7.42 -13.94
CA THR A 153 10.50 -6.99 -14.79
C THR A 153 10.85 -5.51 -14.70
N GLY A 154 9.88 -4.63 -14.36
CA GLY A 154 10.08 -3.19 -14.17
C GLY A 154 10.30 -2.79 -12.70
N HIS A 155 10.61 -3.75 -11.82
CA HIS A 155 10.82 -3.49 -10.39
C HIS A 155 11.88 -2.42 -10.11
N ARG A 156 12.96 -2.37 -10.88
CA ARG A 156 14.07 -1.43 -10.66
C ARG A 156 13.74 0.02 -11.04
N GLU A 157 12.77 0.17 -11.91
CA GLU A 157 12.24 1.45 -12.39
C GLU A 157 11.13 2.01 -11.50
N MET A 158 10.62 1.18 -10.56
CA MET A 158 9.57 1.56 -9.64
C MET A 158 10.11 2.41 -8.49
N VAL A 159 10.26 3.70 -8.76
CA VAL A 159 10.84 4.70 -7.86
C VAL A 159 10.01 5.98 -7.87
N GLY A 160 10.13 6.76 -6.79
CA GLY A 160 9.57 8.11 -6.70
C GLY A 160 10.48 9.03 -5.88
N GLN A 161 10.05 10.28 -5.66
CA GLN A 161 10.86 11.31 -5.01
C GLN A 161 10.12 11.93 -3.82
N LEU A 162 10.81 12.02 -2.71
CA LEU A 162 10.45 12.84 -1.56
C LEU A 162 11.32 14.08 -1.58
N VAL A 163 10.70 15.26 -1.73
CA VAL A 163 11.38 16.55 -1.70
C VAL A 163 11.12 17.19 -0.34
N VAL A 164 12.18 17.45 0.43
CA VAL A 164 12.13 18.13 1.73
C VAL A 164 12.77 19.51 1.57
N GLU A 165 11.96 20.57 1.73
CA GLU A 165 12.32 21.98 1.55
C GLU A 165 12.72 22.68 2.85
#